data_4ad1c11b5edf503c7e8b9f411a1e0251
#
_entry.id   4ad1c11b5edf503c7e8b9f411a1e0251
#
_cell.length_a   1.000
_cell.length_b   1.000
_cell.length_c   1.000
_cell.angle_alpha   90.00
_cell.angle_beta   90.00
_cell.angle_gamma   90.00
#
_symmetry.space_group_name_H-M   'P 1'
#
loop_
_entity.id
_entity.type
_entity.pdbx_description
1 polymer ?
#
loop_
_entity_poly.entity_id
_entity_poly.type
_entity_poly.pdbx_seq_one_letter_code
_entity_poly.pdbx_strand_id
1 'polypeptide(L)'
;MCYELVQEGGKPACVENCPAEAMLFGKRRDLIEIAKARIYADPENYHHEIYGEKEVGGTGVLYISSVPFEELGFRTDLGSIAYPEYNRTFLYSVPAVLILWPAFLLGLRNASDEVKNNHNKS
;
A
#
# COMPACT_ATOMS: atom_id res chain seq x y z
N MET A 1 10.81 -13.16 12.36
CA MET A 1 10.85 -11.70 12.41
C MET A 1 10.50 -11.28 13.83
N CYS A 2 10.90 -10.08 14.29
CA CYS A 2 10.80 -9.63 15.69
C CYS A 2 9.37 -9.29 16.16
N TYR A 3 8.35 -10.00 15.63
CA TYR A 3 6.94 -9.70 15.92
C TYR A 3 6.62 -9.89 17.41
N GLU A 4 7.04 -11.00 17.99
CA GLU A 4 6.81 -11.32 19.42
C GLU A 4 7.45 -10.25 20.32
N LEU A 5 8.70 -9.87 20.03
CA LEU A 5 9.45 -8.87 20.75
C LEU A 5 8.77 -7.48 20.71
N VAL A 6 8.23 -7.12 19.54
CA VAL A 6 7.49 -5.86 19.35
C VAL A 6 6.12 -5.89 20.05
N GLN A 7 5.44 -7.04 20.08
CA GLN A 7 4.18 -7.20 20.82
C GLN A 7 4.36 -7.02 22.33
N GLU A 8 5.48 -7.44 22.86
CA GLU A 8 5.85 -7.27 24.27
C GLU A 8 6.36 -5.86 24.60
N GLY A 9 6.34 -4.94 23.62
CA GLY A 9 6.79 -3.55 23.78
C GLY A 9 8.30 -3.36 23.61
N GLY A 10 9.03 -4.39 23.17
CA GLY A 10 10.44 -4.33 22.84
C GLY A 10 10.73 -3.69 21.49
N LYS A 11 12.00 -3.49 21.18
CA LYS A 11 12.47 -2.98 19.89
C LYS A 11 12.93 -4.14 18.99
N PRO A 12 12.83 -4.01 17.66
CA PRO A 12 13.42 -5.00 16.75
C PRO A 12 14.92 -5.16 17.01
N ALA A 13 15.43 -6.39 16.91
CA ALA A 13 16.83 -6.69 17.19
C ALA A 13 17.83 -5.91 16.32
N CYS A 14 17.46 -5.57 15.07
CA CYS A 14 18.28 -4.73 14.19
C CYS A 14 18.44 -3.29 14.73
N VAL A 15 17.43 -2.76 15.40
CA VAL A 15 17.49 -1.43 16.02
C VAL A 15 18.29 -1.47 17.31
N GLU A 16 18.09 -2.50 18.13
CA GLU A 16 18.75 -2.67 19.42
C GLU A 16 20.25 -2.92 19.28
N ASN A 17 20.65 -3.67 18.26
CA ASN A 17 22.05 -4.01 18.02
C ASN A 17 22.78 -3.09 17.02
N CYS A 18 22.19 -1.95 16.64
CA CYS A 18 22.85 -1.02 15.72
C CYS A 18 23.88 -0.15 16.47
N PRO A 19 25.19 -0.36 16.27
CA PRO A 19 26.21 0.37 17.02
C PRO A 19 26.31 1.86 16.63
N ALA A 20 25.82 2.19 15.45
CA ALA A 20 25.81 3.58 14.94
C ALA A 20 24.52 4.32 15.29
N GLU A 21 23.56 3.68 15.98
CA GLU A 21 22.22 4.23 16.28
C GLU A 21 21.50 4.81 15.03
N ALA A 22 21.85 4.27 13.86
CA ALA A 22 21.32 4.74 12.58
C ALA A 22 19.87 4.29 12.34
N MET A 23 19.41 3.28 13.08
CA MET A 23 18.09 2.71 12.91
C MET A 23 17.16 3.14 14.06
N LEU A 24 16.00 3.65 13.71
CA LEU A 24 14.95 4.03 14.67
C LEU A 24 13.71 3.18 14.42
N PHE A 25 12.99 2.87 15.49
CA PHE A 25 11.72 2.17 15.45
C PHE A 25 10.66 2.93 16.23
N GLY A 26 9.48 3.10 15.63
CA GLY A 26 8.39 3.82 16.28
C GLY A 26 7.20 4.01 15.35
N LYS A 27 6.26 4.85 15.76
CA LYS A 27 5.13 5.21 14.92
C LYS A 27 5.62 6.02 13.71
N ARG A 28 5.11 5.67 12.54
CA ARG A 28 5.53 6.29 11.27
C ARG A 28 5.47 7.83 11.29
N ARG A 29 4.42 8.39 11.88
CA ARG A 29 4.26 9.84 11.98
C ARG A 29 5.39 10.48 12.79
N ASP A 30 5.69 9.91 13.95
CA ASP A 30 6.71 10.43 14.86
C ASP A 30 8.11 10.31 14.23
N LEU A 31 8.35 9.22 13.48
CA LEU A 31 9.61 9.03 12.75
C LEU A 31 9.78 10.04 11.59
N ILE A 32 8.71 10.41 10.90
CA ILE A 32 8.75 11.46 9.86
C ILE A 32 9.09 12.82 10.50
N GLU A 33 8.51 13.14 11.65
CA GLU A 33 8.82 14.38 12.38
C GLU A 33 10.29 14.42 12.82
N ILE A 34 10.80 13.30 13.35
CA ILE A 34 12.23 13.18 13.72
C ILE A 34 13.14 13.33 12.48
N ALA A 35 12.79 12.68 11.38
CA ALA A 35 13.55 12.77 10.13
C ALA A 35 13.59 14.21 9.60
N LYS A 36 12.46 14.90 9.58
CA LYS A 36 12.38 16.33 9.20
C LYS A 36 13.20 17.21 10.14
N ALA A 37 13.11 16.98 11.44
CA ALA A 37 13.88 17.75 12.41
C ALA A 37 15.40 17.56 12.21
N ARG A 38 15.87 16.36 11.89
CA ARG A 38 17.30 16.10 11.57
C ARG A 38 17.74 16.82 10.29
N ILE A 39 16.96 16.75 9.23
CA ILE A 39 17.25 17.46 7.96
C ILE A 39 17.30 18.98 8.18
N TYR A 40 16.37 19.54 8.96
CA TYR A 40 16.36 20.98 9.26
C TYR A 40 17.50 21.42 10.17
N ALA A 41 17.95 20.56 11.07
CA ALA A 41 19.08 20.87 11.97
C ALA A 41 20.42 20.89 11.24
N ASP A 42 20.57 20.09 10.18
CA ASP A 42 21.83 19.97 9.45
C ASP A 42 21.59 19.81 7.93
N PRO A 43 21.12 20.89 7.26
CA PRO A 43 20.72 20.84 5.85
C PRO A 43 21.90 20.66 4.88
N GLU A 44 23.14 20.88 5.32
CA GLU A 44 24.32 20.67 4.49
C GLU A 44 24.72 19.19 4.40
N ASN A 45 24.40 18.40 5.43
CA ASN A 45 24.75 16.99 5.52
C ASN A 45 23.61 16.04 5.13
N TYR A 46 22.40 16.54 4.94
CA TYR A 46 21.24 15.72 4.57
C TYR A 46 20.59 16.19 3.29
N HIS A 47 20.27 15.24 2.43
CA HIS A 47 19.37 15.51 1.30
C HIS A 47 17.97 15.86 1.81
N HIS A 48 17.30 16.84 1.17
CA HIS A 48 16.03 17.37 1.67
C HIS A 48 14.81 16.45 1.50
N GLU A 49 15.01 15.27 0.96
CA GLU A 49 13.95 14.28 0.76
C GLU A 49 14.04 13.14 1.76
N ILE A 50 12.86 12.67 2.19
CA ILE A 50 12.70 11.44 2.98
C ILE A 50 12.16 10.40 2.04
N TYR A 51 12.97 9.40 1.66
CA TYR A 51 12.52 8.30 0.83
C TYR A 51 11.60 7.37 1.61
N GLY A 52 10.45 7.05 1.02
CA GLY A 52 9.38 6.29 1.67
C GLY A 52 8.27 7.14 2.27
N GLU A 53 8.39 8.48 2.26
CA GLU A 53 7.31 9.35 2.74
C GLU A 53 6.11 9.34 1.79
N LYS A 54 6.35 9.42 0.49
CA LYS A 54 5.30 9.56 -0.54
C LYS A 54 5.28 8.40 -1.54
N GLU A 55 6.40 7.74 -1.75
CA GLU A 55 6.56 6.69 -2.73
C GLU A 55 5.53 5.59 -2.51
N VAL A 56 4.81 5.24 -3.59
CA VAL A 56 3.79 4.18 -3.62
C VAL A 56 2.69 4.37 -2.55
N GLY A 57 2.39 5.61 -2.17
CA GLY A 57 1.43 5.94 -1.11
C GLY A 57 2.02 5.91 0.30
N GLY A 58 3.35 5.84 0.40
CA GLY A 58 4.10 5.79 1.65
C GLY A 58 4.47 4.38 2.09
N THR A 59 5.72 4.19 2.48
CA THR A 59 6.27 2.88 2.90
C THR A 59 6.37 2.77 4.42
N GLY A 60 6.51 1.54 4.91
CA GLY A 60 6.76 1.25 6.33
C GLY A 60 8.21 1.47 6.76
N VAL A 61 9.11 1.71 5.82
CA VAL A 61 10.53 2.02 6.08
C VAL A 61 10.84 3.37 5.44
N LEU A 62 11.46 4.24 6.22
CA LEU A 62 11.84 5.59 5.81
C LEU A 62 13.36 5.69 5.78
N TYR A 63 13.90 6.40 4.80
CA TYR A 63 15.33 6.64 4.68
C TYR A 63 15.62 8.13 4.57
N ILE A 64 16.67 8.55 5.25
CA ILE A 64 17.32 9.86 5.06
C ILE A 64 18.77 9.61 4.64
N SER A 65 19.30 10.44 3.78
CA SER A 65 20.65 10.27 3.22
C SER A 65 21.35 11.62 3.08
N SER A 66 22.67 11.58 3.02
CA SER A 66 23.52 12.74 2.68
C SER A 66 23.68 12.95 1.18
N VAL A 67 23.31 11.96 0.36
CA VAL A 67 23.38 12.01 -1.10
C VAL A 67 22.00 11.74 -1.72
N PRO A 68 21.75 12.17 -2.96
CA PRO A 68 20.50 11.87 -3.67
C PRO A 68 20.24 10.37 -3.74
N PHE A 69 18.97 9.96 -3.62
CA PHE A 69 18.60 8.54 -3.58
C PHE A 69 18.87 7.81 -4.91
N GLU A 70 18.87 8.53 -6.04
CA GLU A 70 19.26 7.98 -7.34
C GLU A 70 20.71 7.45 -7.35
N GLU A 71 21.63 8.16 -6.71
CA GLU A 71 23.03 7.76 -6.61
C GLU A 71 23.22 6.50 -5.76
N LEU A 72 22.31 6.26 -4.83
CA LEU A 72 22.27 5.05 -4.00
C LEU A 72 21.58 3.87 -4.70
N GLY A 73 21.09 4.06 -5.93
CA GLY A 73 20.38 3.04 -6.69
C GLY A 73 18.93 2.82 -6.26
N PHE A 74 18.35 3.75 -5.50
CA PHE A 74 16.93 3.73 -5.19
C PHE A 74 16.13 4.17 -6.41
N ARG A 75 14.93 3.59 -6.56
CA ARG A 75 14.01 4.00 -7.62
C ARG A 75 13.28 5.27 -7.22
N THR A 76 13.45 6.33 -7.98
CA THR A 76 12.77 7.63 -7.77
C THR A 76 11.61 7.84 -8.74
N ASP A 77 11.45 6.95 -9.72
CA ASP A 77 10.35 6.94 -10.71
C ASP A 77 9.03 6.37 -10.15
N LEU A 78 8.96 6.10 -8.85
CA LEU A 78 7.78 5.56 -8.19
C LEU A 78 6.73 6.66 -7.98
N GLY A 79 5.52 6.42 -8.49
CA GLY A 79 4.39 7.33 -8.24
C GLY A 79 4.00 7.40 -6.76
N SER A 80 3.25 8.42 -6.39
CA SER A 80 2.73 8.61 -5.03
C SER A 80 1.44 7.84 -4.73
N ILE A 81 0.89 7.12 -5.72
CA ILE A 81 -0.37 6.37 -5.59
C ILE A 81 -0.07 4.95 -5.10
N ALA A 82 -0.75 4.54 -4.05
CA ALA A 82 -0.63 3.17 -3.54
C ALA A 82 -1.17 2.15 -4.56
N TYR A 83 -0.46 1.03 -4.74
CA TYR A 83 -0.88 -0.02 -5.69
C TYR A 83 -2.31 -0.54 -5.49
N PRO A 84 -2.85 -0.68 -4.28
CA PRO A 84 -4.25 -1.07 -4.10
C PRO A 84 -5.27 -0.11 -4.73
N GLU A 85 -4.93 1.16 -4.90
CA GLU A 85 -5.83 2.13 -5.54
C GLU A 85 -6.06 1.82 -7.02
N TYR A 86 -5.07 1.28 -7.73
CA TYR A 86 -5.22 0.87 -9.12
C TYR A 86 -6.22 -0.28 -9.29
N ASN A 87 -6.30 -1.17 -8.32
CA ASN A 87 -7.22 -2.31 -8.35
C ASN A 87 -8.58 -2.02 -7.71
N ARG A 88 -8.73 -0.89 -7.07
CA ARG A 88 -9.93 -0.53 -6.32
C ARG A 88 -11.19 -0.59 -7.19
N THR A 89 -11.16 0.04 -8.34
CA THR A 89 -12.30 0.07 -9.28
C THR A 89 -12.68 -1.34 -9.74
N PHE A 90 -11.69 -2.17 -10.05
CA PHE A 90 -11.92 -3.56 -10.43
C PHE A 90 -12.55 -4.36 -9.28
N LEU A 91 -12.03 -4.24 -8.06
CA LEU A 91 -12.55 -4.94 -6.89
C LEU A 91 -14.01 -4.55 -6.57
N TYR A 92 -14.36 -3.28 -6.76
CA TYR A 92 -15.75 -2.84 -6.59
C TYR A 92 -16.70 -3.34 -7.67
N SER A 93 -16.23 -3.68 -8.87
CA SER A 93 -17.05 -4.25 -9.94
C SER A 93 -17.40 -5.73 -9.70
N VAL A 94 -16.58 -6.46 -8.96
CA VAL A 94 -16.76 -7.91 -8.72
C VAL A 94 -18.10 -8.26 -8.10
N PRO A 95 -18.55 -7.65 -6.98
CA PRO A 95 -19.85 -7.98 -6.40
C PRO A 95 -21.02 -7.63 -7.34
N ALA A 96 -20.89 -6.55 -8.12
CA ALA A 96 -21.91 -6.20 -9.11
C ALA A 96 -22.05 -7.28 -10.19
N VAL A 97 -20.94 -7.76 -10.73
CA VAL A 97 -20.92 -8.84 -11.73
C VAL A 97 -21.49 -10.14 -11.14
N LEU A 98 -21.11 -10.48 -9.89
CA LEU A 98 -21.60 -11.68 -9.23
C LEU A 98 -23.13 -11.70 -9.01
N ILE A 99 -23.76 -10.55 -8.87
CA ILE A 99 -25.23 -10.42 -8.72
C ILE A 99 -25.91 -10.31 -10.07
N LEU A 100 -25.42 -9.48 -10.96
CA LEU A 100 -26.06 -9.19 -12.24
C LEU A 100 -26.00 -10.37 -13.22
N TRP A 101 -24.90 -11.11 -13.23
CA TRP A 101 -24.71 -12.21 -14.17
C TRP A 101 -25.69 -13.38 -13.93
N PRO A 102 -25.85 -13.90 -12.69
CA PRO A 102 -26.86 -14.90 -12.40
C PRO A 102 -28.31 -14.39 -12.64
N ALA A 103 -28.60 -13.14 -12.26
CA ALA A 103 -29.90 -12.55 -12.51
C ALA A 103 -30.25 -12.48 -14.01
N PHE A 104 -29.27 -12.10 -14.85
CA PHE A 104 -29.42 -12.10 -16.30
C PHE A 104 -29.69 -13.51 -16.84
N LEU A 105 -28.91 -14.51 -16.39
CA LEU A 105 -29.12 -15.91 -16.82
C LEU A 105 -30.47 -16.46 -16.41
N LEU A 106 -30.94 -16.13 -15.19
CA LEU A 106 -32.28 -16.50 -14.74
C LEU A 106 -33.38 -15.83 -15.58
N GLY A 107 -33.18 -14.58 -15.95
CA GLY A 107 -34.10 -13.86 -16.85
C GLY A 107 -34.21 -14.53 -18.23
N LEU A 108 -33.07 -14.92 -18.82
CA LEU A 108 -33.05 -15.66 -20.09
C LEU A 108 -33.74 -17.02 -19.98
N ARG A 109 -33.53 -17.75 -18.89
CA ARG A 109 -34.20 -19.03 -18.63
C ARG A 109 -35.71 -18.85 -18.58
N ASN A 110 -36.20 -17.92 -17.81
CA ASN A 110 -37.62 -17.65 -17.67
C ASN A 110 -38.29 -17.27 -19.02
N ALA A 111 -37.60 -16.43 -19.80
CA ALA A 111 -38.05 -16.06 -21.14
C ALA A 111 -38.13 -17.29 -22.08
N SER A 112 -37.16 -18.18 -22.01
CA SER A 112 -37.16 -19.42 -22.79
C SER A 112 -38.27 -20.39 -22.41
N ASP A 113 -38.58 -20.49 -21.11
CA ASP A 113 -39.63 -21.34 -20.60
C ASP A 113 -41.03 -20.80 -20.99
N GLU A 114 -41.24 -19.49 -21.02
CA GLU A 114 -42.47 -18.87 -21.54
C GLU A 114 -42.71 -19.17 -23.03
N VAL A 115 -41.70 -19.06 -23.85
CA VAL A 115 -41.75 -19.38 -25.29
C VAL A 115 -42.14 -20.86 -25.51
N LYS A 116 -41.53 -21.77 -24.75
CA LYS A 116 -41.87 -23.21 -24.79
C LYS A 116 -43.32 -23.49 -24.41
N ASN A 117 -43.80 -22.85 -23.33
CA ASN A 117 -45.17 -23.04 -22.86
C ASN A 117 -46.23 -22.51 -23.85
N ASN A 118 -45.93 -21.42 -24.53
CA ASN A 118 -46.81 -20.86 -25.56
C ASN A 118 -46.87 -21.76 -26.81
N HIS A 119 -45.75 -22.37 -27.20
CA HIS A 119 -45.71 -23.26 -28.36
C HIS A 119 -46.45 -24.60 -28.10
N ASN A 120 -46.55 -25.03 -26.85
CA ASN A 120 -47.23 -26.26 -26.47
C ASN A 120 -48.74 -26.12 -26.25
N LYS A 121 -49.28 -24.86 -26.29
CA LYS A 121 -50.69 -24.54 -26.18
C LYS A 121 -51.40 -24.30 -27.51
N SER A 122 -50.67 -24.27 -28.61
CA SER A 122 -51.18 -24.18 -30.01
C SER A 122 -51.22 -25.53 -30.65
#